data_d0d60fe07472163dac937eb1e1161cf4
#
_entry.id   d0d60fe07472163dac937eb1e1161cf4
#
_cell.length_a   1.000
_cell.length_b   1.000
_cell.length_c   1.000
_cell.angle_alpha   90.00
_cell.angle_beta   90.00
_cell.angle_gamma   90.00
#
_symmetry.space_group_name_H-M   'P 1'
#
loop_
_entity.id
_entity.type
_entity.pdbx_description
1 polymer ?
#
loop_
_entity_poly.entity_id
_entity_poly.type
_entity_poly.pdbx_seq_one_letter_code
_entity_poly.pdbx_strand_id
1 'polypeptide(L)'
;MLNNIRSKQIIVIGAILLLGAFLFTRDIKGLVKPKEQTANVPAAGQMQSDTPQPISLEEVSASGKTLISPNFAAEITSLENTFKTSTDKAAAAKVLAQKWDDVEQSAPSALYLEIVANQEKTLNSWLITGDRFLKAFDSSRDSILQPALLQRANAAYTNAMTIDSASADAKTGLGITIVDGMGMPMKGIALLMDVVKKDPKNLKANMSLGTFAIKSGQFDKAITRFNTIIAIKPTPDAYFYLATAYESLGKNEDAIDAYLKSKKLAANPKLSKFIDDKVLELKSKK
;
A
#
# COMPACT_ATOMS: atom_id res chain seq x y z
N MET A 1 -24.70 1.90 -65.44
CA MET A 1 -25.67 1.00 -64.77
C MET A 1 -24.91 -0.08 -63.99
N LEU A 2 -24.70 0.13 -62.73
CA LEU A 2 -23.98 -0.81 -61.84
C LEU A 2 -25.02 -1.59 -61.03
N ASN A 3 -25.70 -2.53 -61.67
CA ASN A 3 -26.77 -3.31 -61.01
C ASN A 3 -26.42 -4.79 -60.83
N ASN A 4 -25.16 -5.13 -60.92
CA ASN A 4 -24.72 -6.51 -60.71
C ASN A 4 -24.08 -6.65 -59.30
N ILE A 5 -24.55 -7.60 -58.50
CA ILE A 5 -24.08 -7.86 -57.13
C ILE A 5 -22.55 -8.02 -57.09
N ARG A 6 -21.97 -8.64 -58.11
CA ARG A 6 -20.50 -8.81 -58.25
C ARG A 6 -19.76 -7.47 -58.38
N SER A 7 -20.31 -6.47 -59.09
CA SER A 7 -19.69 -5.15 -59.21
C SER A 7 -19.74 -4.37 -57.90
N LYS A 8 -20.81 -4.51 -57.14
CA LYS A 8 -20.90 -3.90 -55.79
C LYS A 8 -19.93 -4.55 -54.81
N GLN A 9 -19.72 -5.87 -54.87
CA GLN A 9 -18.73 -6.58 -54.05
C GLN A 9 -17.29 -6.17 -54.39
N ILE A 10 -16.95 -5.98 -55.65
CA ILE A 10 -15.63 -5.52 -56.10
C ILE A 10 -15.34 -4.11 -55.58
N ILE A 11 -16.33 -3.22 -55.60
CA ILE A 11 -16.20 -1.85 -55.09
C ILE A 11 -15.97 -1.85 -53.57
N VAL A 12 -16.69 -2.67 -52.83
CA VAL A 12 -16.53 -2.80 -51.36
C VAL A 12 -15.15 -3.37 -51.00
N ILE A 13 -14.71 -4.42 -51.71
CA ILE A 13 -13.38 -5.00 -51.51
C ILE A 13 -12.27 -3.99 -51.83
N GLY A 14 -12.42 -3.23 -52.94
CA GLY A 14 -11.48 -2.16 -53.29
C GLY A 14 -11.41 -1.04 -52.23
N ALA A 15 -12.57 -0.65 -51.70
CA ALA A 15 -12.64 0.34 -50.63
C ALA A 15 -11.96 -0.14 -49.32
N ILE A 16 -12.14 -1.41 -48.96
CA ILE A 16 -11.49 -2.01 -47.78
C ILE A 16 -9.97 -2.07 -47.96
N LEU A 17 -9.50 -2.45 -49.16
CA LEU A 17 -8.04 -2.49 -49.43
C LEU A 17 -7.42 -1.09 -49.45
N LEU A 18 -8.13 -0.09 -50.00
CA LEU A 18 -7.67 1.31 -49.95
C LEU A 18 -7.65 1.87 -48.53
N LEU A 19 -8.65 1.53 -47.69
CA LEU A 19 -8.68 1.91 -46.28
C LEU A 19 -7.54 1.25 -45.51
N GLY A 20 -7.28 -0.02 -45.78
CA GLY A 20 -6.15 -0.76 -45.20
C GLY A 20 -4.80 -0.13 -45.60
N ALA A 21 -4.61 0.17 -46.89
CA ALA A 21 -3.37 0.84 -47.35
C ALA A 21 -3.22 2.25 -46.74
N PHE A 22 -4.32 3.00 -46.65
CA PHE A 22 -4.33 4.32 -46.02
C PHE A 22 -3.97 4.26 -44.51
N LEU A 23 -4.50 3.29 -43.78
CA LEU A 23 -4.17 3.07 -42.37
C LEU A 23 -2.70 2.63 -42.19
N PHE A 24 -2.15 1.87 -43.15
CA PHE A 24 -0.74 1.44 -43.10
C PHE A 24 0.27 2.58 -43.38
N THR A 25 -0.17 3.62 -44.10
CA THR A 25 0.68 4.79 -44.44
C THR A 25 0.59 5.90 -43.40
N ARG A 26 -0.31 5.81 -42.43
CA ARG A 26 -0.41 6.77 -41.34
C ARG A 26 0.36 6.27 -40.13
N ASP A 27 1.36 7.04 -39.69
CA ASP A 27 2.06 6.84 -38.40
C ASP A 27 1.04 6.98 -37.27
N ILE A 28 0.48 5.86 -36.81
CA ILE A 28 -0.35 5.82 -35.60
C ILE A 28 0.64 5.83 -34.42
N LYS A 29 0.86 6.99 -33.84
CA LYS A 29 1.61 7.13 -32.60
C LYS A 29 0.98 6.21 -31.54
N GLY A 30 1.65 5.10 -31.22
CA GLY A 30 1.22 4.11 -30.22
C GLY A 30 1.21 2.64 -30.66
N LEU A 31 1.37 2.33 -31.97
CA LEU A 31 1.36 0.96 -32.49
C LEU A 31 2.67 0.56 -33.21
N VAL A 32 3.75 1.27 -32.96
CA VAL A 32 5.06 0.89 -33.50
C VAL A 32 5.64 -0.19 -32.59
N LYS A 33 5.73 -1.44 -33.08
CA LYS A 33 6.61 -2.45 -32.48
C LYS A 33 8.02 -1.85 -32.39
N PRO A 34 8.69 -1.96 -31.22
CA PRO A 34 10.09 -1.54 -31.12
C PRO A 34 10.90 -2.28 -32.18
N LYS A 35 11.64 -1.56 -33.04
CA LYS A 35 12.65 -2.15 -33.89
C LYS A 35 13.61 -2.90 -33.00
N GLU A 36 13.80 -4.20 -33.25
CA GLU A 36 14.94 -4.94 -32.73
C GLU A 36 16.23 -4.27 -33.23
N GLN A 37 16.79 -3.40 -32.40
CA GLN A 37 18.18 -2.97 -32.54
C GLN A 37 19.04 -4.07 -31.95
N THR A 38 19.75 -4.76 -32.85
CA THR A 38 20.83 -5.64 -32.49
C THR A 38 21.79 -4.95 -31.51
N ALA A 39 21.87 -5.51 -30.32
CA ALA A 39 22.97 -5.52 -29.38
C ALA A 39 23.91 -4.27 -29.35
N ASN A 40 23.48 -3.23 -28.70
CA ASN A 40 24.23 -2.60 -27.63
C ASN A 40 23.26 -2.46 -26.48
N VAL A 41 23.38 -3.33 -25.50
CA VAL A 41 22.68 -3.23 -24.23
C VAL A 41 23.19 -1.94 -23.60
N PRO A 42 22.44 -0.83 -23.62
CA PRO A 42 22.66 0.19 -22.63
C PRO A 42 22.31 -0.49 -21.31
N ALA A 43 23.27 -0.50 -20.40
CA ALA A 43 23.01 -0.85 -19.02
C ALA A 43 21.62 -0.37 -18.63
N ALA A 44 20.85 -1.25 -17.99
CA ALA A 44 19.49 -1.10 -17.49
C ALA A 44 19.14 0.37 -17.34
N GLY A 45 18.08 0.81 -18.06
CA GLY A 45 17.64 2.19 -17.99
C GLY A 45 17.67 2.60 -16.55
N GLN A 46 18.43 3.61 -16.24
CA GLN A 46 18.31 4.33 -14.99
C GLN A 46 16.82 4.73 -14.92
N MET A 47 15.99 3.91 -14.23
CA MET A 47 14.95 4.50 -13.42
C MET A 47 15.68 5.63 -12.72
N GLN A 48 15.29 6.87 -12.98
CA GLN A 48 15.60 7.93 -12.07
C GLN A 48 15.20 7.37 -10.71
N SER A 49 16.16 6.87 -9.99
CA SER A 49 16.08 6.72 -8.57
C SER A 49 16.00 8.17 -8.09
N ASP A 50 14.79 8.72 -8.04
CA ASP A 50 14.49 9.70 -7.05
C ASP A 50 14.74 8.95 -5.73
N THR A 51 16.02 8.95 -5.32
CA THR A 51 16.40 8.51 -3.98
C THR A 51 15.56 9.38 -3.07
N PRO A 52 14.60 8.78 -2.30
CA PRO A 52 13.77 9.56 -1.43
C PRO A 52 14.67 10.47 -0.62
N GLN A 53 14.34 11.76 -0.57
CA GLN A 53 15.11 12.73 0.18
C GLN A 53 15.29 12.19 1.61
N PRO A 54 16.50 12.21 2.17
CA PRO A 54 16.72 11.74 3.51
C PRO A 54 15.86 12.56 4.47
N ILE A 55 14.91 11.92 5.13
CA ILE A 55 14.08 12.58 6.15
C ILE A 55 14.91 12.78 7.41
N SER A 56 14.95 14.01 7.89
CA SER A 56 15.63 14.38 9.12
C SER A 56 14.72 14.18 10.33
N LEU A 57 15.26 13.60 11.41
CA LEU A 57 14.52 13.44 12.67
C LEU A 57 14.06 14.80 13.22
N GLU A 58 14.92 15.82 13.10
CA GLU A 58 14.65 17.16 13.59
C GLU A 58 13.48 17.80 12.82
N GLU A 59 13.44 17.68 11.50
CA GLU A 59 12.37 18.25 10.66
C GLU A 59 11.04 17.54 10.91
N VAL A 60 11.05 16.20 10.98
CA VAL A 60 9.84 15.41 11.23
C VAL A 60 9.30 15.68 12.64
N SER A 61 10.19 15.79 13.63
CA SER A 61 9.80 16.16 15.00
C SER A 61 9.25 17.59 15.06
N ALA A 62 9.91 18.56 14.42
CA ALA A 62 9.44 19.94 14.39
C ALA A 62 8.03 20.02 13.76
N SER A 63 7.81 19.35 12.63
CA SER A 63 6.50 19.24 11.98
C SER A 63 5.47 18.58 12.90
N GLY A 64 5.81 17.45 13.53
CA GLY A 64 4.93 16.73 14.45
C GLY A 64 4.49 17.60 15.64
N LYS A 65 5.39 18.43 16.18
CA LYS A 65 5.06 19.37 17.29
C LYS A 65 4.04 20.43 16.91
N THR A 66 3.92 20.80 15.64
CA THR A 66 2.88 21.74 15.18
C THR A 66 1.46 21.13 15.17
N LEU A 67 1.35 19.79 15.19
CA LEU A 67 0.09 19.07 15.10
C LEU A 67 -0.50 18.67 16.47
N ILE A 68 0.21 18.95 17.56
CA ILE A 68 -0.17 18.57 18.91
C ILE A 68 -0.33 19.80 19.82
N SER A 69 -0.89 19.61 21.02
CA SER A 69 -1.04 20.74 21.96
C SER A 69 0.30 21.28 22.41
N PRO A 70 0.38 22.60 22.77
CA PRO A 70 1.62 23.23 23.23
C PRO A 70 2.26 22.53 24.44
N ASN A 71 1.44 21.99 25.34
CA ASN A 71 1.94 21.28 26.52
C ASN A 71 2.71 20.00 26.14
N PHE A 72 2.14 19.17 25.23
CA PHE A 72 2.83 17.99 24.73
C PHE A 72 4.07 18.35 23.91
N ALA A 73 4.02 19.41 23.11
CA ALA A 73 5.18 19.88 22.36
C ALA A 73 6.34 20.32 23.28
N ALA A 74 6.03 21.01 24.39
CA ALA A 74 7.02 21.41 25.38
C ALA A 74 7.63 20.19 26.11
N GLU A 75 6.81 19.22 26.49
CA GLU A 75 7.28 17.98 27.11
C GLU A 75 8.21 17.18 26.17
N ILE A 76 7.82 17.01 24.91
CA ILE A 76 8.65 16.35 23.90
C ILE A 76 9.97 17.10 23.71
N THR A 77 9.94 18.43 23.65
CA THR A 77 11.17 19.24 23.54
C THR A 77 12.11 19.02 24.75
N SER A 78 11.58 18.90 25.96
CA SER A 78 12.36 18.56 27.14
C SER A 78 13.00 17.18 27.04
N LEU A 79 12.22 16.18 26.57
CA LEU A 79 12.73 14.82 26.35
C LEU A 79 13.80 14.78 25.26
N GLU A 80 13.65 15.56 24.18
CA GLU A 80 14.65 15.68 23.11
C GLU A 80 15.97 16.29 23.62
N ASN A 81 15.90 17.27 24.53
CA ASN A 81 17.10 17.82 25.17
C ASN A 81 17.78 16.77 26.07
N THR A 82 17.01 15.98 26.81
CA THR A 82 17.52 14.85 27.58
C THR A 82 18.17 13.80 26.67
N PHE A 83 17.50 13.46 25.54
CA PHE A 83 18.04 12.54 24.54
C PHE A 83 19.40 13.02 24.00
N LYS A 84 19.55 14.33 23.69
CA LYS A 84 20.83 14.89 23.19
C LYS A 84 22.00 14.69 24.12
N THR A 85 21.76 14.73 25.41
CA THR A 85 22.81 14.61 26.45
C THR A 85 22.92 13.20 27.04
N SER A 86 21.95 12.31 26.79
CA SER A 86 21.94 10.95 27.32
C SER A 86 23.12 10.10 26.83
N THR A 87 23.71 9.34 27.72
CA THR A 87 24.72 8.31 27.43
C THR A 87 24.05 7.03 26.89
N ASP A 88 22.82 6.74 27.31
CA ASP A 88 22.00 5.66 26.79
C ASP A 88 20.97 6.22 25.77
N LYS A 89 21.39 6.27 24.52
CA LYS A 89 20.56 6.77 23.42
C LYS A 89 19.33 5.89 23.17
N ALA A 90 19.44 4.57 23.33
CA ALA A 90 18.30 3.67 23.08
C ALA A 90 17.23 3.84 24.14
N ALA A 91 17.58 3.89 25.43
CA ALA A 91 16.60 4.12 26.48
C ALA A 91 15.88 5.48 26.30
N ALA A 92 16.64 6.54 26.05
CA ALA A 92 16.06 7.87 25.82
C ALA A 92 15.18 7.92 24.53
N ALA A 93 15.58 7.24 23.46
CA ALA A 93 14.78 7.12 22.24
C ALA A 93 13.49 6.33 22.45
N LYS A 94 13.50 5.27 23.28
CA LYS A 94 12.27 4.54 23.64
C LYS A 94 11.24 5.43 24.34
N VAL A 95 11.69 6.27 25.27
CA VAL A 95 10.81 7.22 25.96
C VAL A 95 10.19 8.20 24.97
N LEU A 96 10.99 8.75 24.05
CA LEU A 96 10.51 9.67 23.01
C LEU A 96 9.55 8.97 22.04
N ALA A 97 9.87 7.75 21.58
CA ALA A 97 8.99 6.99 20.71
C ALA A 97 7.62 6.76 21.36
N GLN A 98 7.60 6.36 22.64
CA GLN A 98 6.34 6.19 23.38
C GLN A 98 5.58 7.51 23.50
N LYS A 99 6.25 8.61 23.81
CA LYS A 99 5.61 9.91 23.94
C LYS A 99 4.99 10.39 22.63
N TRP A 100 5.66 10.16 21.50
CA TRP A 100 5.11 10.43 20.20
C TRP A 100 3.92 9.53 19.84
N ASP A 101 3.92 8.27 20.31
CA ASP A 101 2.78 7.38 20.17
C ASP A 101 1.57 7.82 20.98
N ASP A 102 1.78 8.32 22.19
CA ASP A 102 0.72 8.84 23.07
C ASP A 102 -0.05 10.02 22.41
N VAL A 103 0.61 10.75 21.52
CA VAL A 103 0.02 11.86 20.77
C VAL A 103 -0.28 11.51 19.30
N GLU A 104 -0.32 10.22 18.96
CA GLU A 104 -0.67 9.66 17.64
C GLU A 104 0.23 10.17 16.49
N GLN A 105 1.47 10.56 16.77
CA GLN A 105 2.43 11.01 15.76
C GLN A 105 3.39 9.86 15.42
N SER A 106 3.00 9.00 14.46
CA SER A 106 3.74 7.78 14.13
C SER A 106 5.07 8.03 13.42
N ALA A 107 5.22 9.12 12.66
CA ALA A 107 6.43 9.37 11.90
C ALA A 107 7.64 9.69 12.79
N PRO A 108 7.58 10.66 13.73
CA PRO A 108 8.68 10.85 14.67
C PRO A 108 8.89 9.65 15.60
N SER A 109 7.82 8.97 16.04
CA SER A 109 7.93 7.73 16.81
C SER A 109 8.79 6.68 16.08
N ALA A 110 8.52 6.44 14.79
CA ALA A 110 9.26 5.47 13.98
C ALA A 110 10.75 5.79 13.88
N LEU A 111 11.11 7.07 13.75
CA LEU A 111 12.49 7.51 13.66
C LEU A 111 13.25 7.28 14.98
N TYR A 112 12.62 7.51 16.15
CA TYR A 112 13.21 7.15 17.43
C TYR A 112 13.32 5.64 17.64
N LEU A 113 12.33 4.85 17.20
CA LEU A 113 12.41 3.39 17.22
C LEU A 113 13.51 2.85 16.31
N GLU A 114 13.81 3.51 15.19
CA GLU A 114 14.93 3.14 14.34
C GLU A 114 16.29 3.29 15.06
N ILE A 115 16.45 4.32 15.88
CA ILE A 115 17.64 4.49 16.73
C ILE A 115 17.76 3.31 17.71
N VAL A 116 16.64 2.92 18.34
CA VAL A 116 16.57 1.76 19.23
C VAL A 116 16.98 0.48 18.51
N ALA A 117 16.38 0.22 17.34
CA ALA A 117 16.63 -1.00 16.57
C ALA A 117 18.07 -1.10 16.07
N ASN A 118 18.68 0.03 15.69
CA ASN A 118 20.09 0.11 15.29
C ASN A 118 21.05 -0.25 16.45
N GLN A 119 20.67 0.04 17.70
CA GLN A 119 21.47 -0.30 18.87
C GLN A 119 21.22 -1.74 19.34
N GLU A 120 19.95 -2.15 19.44
CA GLU A 120 19.57 -3.47 19.94
C GLU A 120 19.85 -4.60 18.95
N LYS A 121 19.62 -4.34 17.66
CA LYS A 121 19.77 -5.29 16.53
C LYS A 121 19.02 -6.60 16.75
N THR A 122 17.83 -6.54 17.35
CA THR A 122 16.98 -7.71 17.58
C THR A 122 15.88 -7.81 16.54
N LEU A 123 15.36 -9.03 16.30
CA LEU A 123 14.20 -9.25 15.44
C LEU A 123 13.02 -8.36 15.88
N ASN A 124 12.73 -8.35 17.17
CA ASN A 124 11.58 -7.61 17.72
C ASN A 124 11.71 -6.10 17.52
N SER A 125 12.89 -5.50 17.79
CA SER A 125 13.08 -4.06 17.61
C SER A 125 12.93 -3.65 16.14
N TRP A 126 13.40 -4.45 15.19
CA TRP A 126 13.21 -4.19 13.77
C TRP A 126 11.76 -4.36 13.30
N LEU A 127 11.03 -5.36 13.82
CA LEU A 127 9.62 -5.55 13.51
C LEU A 127 8.78 -4.36 14.00
N ILE A 128 8.97 -3.93 15.25
CA ILE A 128 8.28 -2.79 15.82
C ILE A 128 8.57 -1.51 15.01
N THR A 129 9.82 -1.30 14.62
CA THR A 129 10.25 -0.16 13.81
C THR A 129 9.58 -0.19 12.43
N GLY A 130 9.59 -1.34 11.75
CA GLY A 130 8.94 -1.51 10.47
C GLY A 130 7.43 -1.26 10.52
N ASP A 131 6.75 -1.81 11.52
CA ASP A 131 5.32 -1.59 11.75
C ASP A 131 4.99 -0.12 12.01
N ARG A 132 5.87 0.59 12.74
CA ARG A 132 5.67 2.01 13.02
C ARG A 132 5.87 2.87 11.77
N PHE A 133 6.86 2.57 10.93
CA PHE A 133 7.05 3.24 9.66
C PHE A 133 5.89 2.98 8.69
N LEU A 134 5.35 1.75 8.61
CA LEU A 134 4.16 1.47 7.82
C LEU A 134 2.95 2.27 8.33
N LYS A 135 2.73 2.31 9.65
CA LYS A 135 1.66 3.13 10.23
C LYS A 135 1.83 4.62 9.89
N ALA A 136 3.06 5.12 9.91
CA ALA A 136 3.37 6.49 9.53
C ALA A 136 3.10 6.74 8.04
N PHE A 137 3.47 5.80 7.17
CA PHE A 137 3.17 5.83 5.73
C PHE A 137 1.66 5.89 5.48
N ASP A 138 0.88 4.99 6.10
CA ASP A 138 -0.57 4.91 5.91
C ASP A 138 -1.31 6.18 6.42
N SER A 139 -0.79 6.81 7.47
CA SER A 139 -1.40 8.01 8.09
C SER A 139 -0.92 9.33 7.46
N SER A 140 0.22 9.33 6.76
CA SER A 140 0.77 10.53 6.14
C SER A 140 -0.04 10.94 4.90
N ARG A 141 -0.24 12.26 4.76
CA ARG A 141 -0.75 12.88 3.53
C ARG A 141 0.32 13.66 2.77
N ASP A 142 1.53 13.65 3.29
CA ASP A 142 2.67 14.32 2.67
C ASP A 142 3.31 13.41 1.62
N SER A 143 3.15 13.77 0.36
CA SER A 143 3.66 13.01 -0.79
C SER A 143 5.19 12.97 -0.87
N ILE A 144 5.90 13.87 -0.18
CA ILE A 144 7.37 13.87 -0.10
C ILE A 144 7.83 12.92 0.99
N LEU A 145 7.12 12.92 2.13
CA LEU A 145 7.45 12.08 3.28
C LEU A 145 7.11 10.61 3.08
N GLN A 146 5.99 10.30 2.42
CA GLN A 146 5.50 8.92 2.23
C GLN A 146 6.54 7.96 1.61
N PRO A 147 7.22 8.29 0.49
CA PRO A 147 8.20 7.38 -0.09
C PRO A 147 9.37 7.07 0.85
N ALA A 148 9.84 8.06 1.60
CA ALA A 148 10.92 7.89 2.57
C ALA A 148 10.52 7.01 3.76
N LEU A 149 9.29 7.17 4.28
CA LEU A 149 8.74 6.32 5.33
C LEU A 149 8.64 4.86 4.88
N LEU A 150 8.12 4.63 3.65
CA LEU A 150 7.99 3.30 3.09
C LEU A 150 9.36 2.64 2.86
N GLN A 151 10.34 3.38 2.39
CA GLN A 151 11.70 2.89 2.22
C GLN A 151 12.34 2.47 3.55
N ARG A 152 12.16 3.27 4.62
CA ARG A 152 12.64 2.93 5.96
C ARG A 152 11.90 1.72 6.54
N ALA A 153 10.59 1.59 6.31
CA ALA A 153 9.85 0.37 6.67
C ALA A 153 10.45 -0.86 5.97
N ASN A 154 10.70 -0.75 4.65
CA ASN A 154 11.33 -1.82 3.87
C ASN A 154 12.71 -2.22 4.44
N ALA A 155 13.55 -1.24 4.77
CA ALA A 155 14.86 -1.48 5.37
C ALA A 155 14.75 -2.18 6.73
N ALA A 156 13.81 -1.75 7.59
CA ALA A 156 13.59 -2.35 8.90
C ALA A 156 13.16 -3.83 8.78
N TYR A 157 12.21 -4.16 7.89
CA TYR A 157 11.82 -5.56 7.67
C TYR A 157 12.92 -6.37 6.99
N THR A 158 13.74 -5.76 6.14
CA THR A 158 14.92 -6.42 5.57
C THR A 158 15.91 -6.78 6.67
N ASN A 159 16.20 -5.87 7.61
CA ASN A 159 17.04 -6.17 8.77
C ASN A 159 16.42 -7.28 9.66
N ALA A 160 15.11 -7.25 9.89
CA ALA A 160 14.40 -8.33 10.58
C ALA A 160 14.59 -9.68 9.88
N MET A 161 14.48 -9.73 8.55
CA MET A 161 14.70 -10.92 7.73
C MET A 161 16.13 -11.44 7.75
N THR A 162 17.14 -10.59 7.95
CA THR A 162 18.54 -11.05 8.12
C THR A 162 18.76 -11.76 9.45
N ILE A 163 17.96 -11.45 10.47
CA ILE A 163 18.03 -12.08 11.79
C ILE A 163 17.24 -13.39 11.80
N ASP A 164 16.02 -13.36 11.27
CA ASP A 164 15.17 -14.55 11.12
C ASP A 164 14.47 -14.55 9.76
N SER A 165 15.03 -15.29 8.82
CA SER A 165 14.49 -15.46 7.47
C SER A 165 13.17 -16.27 7.44
N ALA A 166 12.80 -16.95 8.51
CA ALA A 166 11.55 -17.69 8.63
C ALA A 166 10.42 -16.85 9.23
N SER A 167 10.71 -15.68 9.80
CA SER A 167 9.72 -14.81 10.42
C SER A 167 8.58 -14.45 9.48
N ALA A 168 7.37 -14.86 9.84
CA ALA A 168 6.16 -14.55 9.08
C ALA A 168 5.85 -13.04 9.09
N ASP A 169 6.10 -12.38 10.22
CA ASP A 169 5.86 -10.93 10.38
C ASP A 169 6.83 -10.12 9.53
N ALA A 170 8.12 -10.46 9.52
CA ALA A 170 9.12 -9.80 8.68
C ALA A 170 8.80 -9.99 7.19
N LYS A 171 8.46 -11.22 6.77
CA LYS A 171 8.03 -11.49 5.38
C LYS A 171 6.78 -10.72 5.00
N THR A 172 5.79 -10.68 5.89
CA THR A 172 4.54 -9.95 5.64
C THR A 172 4.82 -8.45 5.48
N GLY A 173 5.54 -7.85 6.42
CA GLY A 173 5.90 -6.44 6.34
C GLY A 173 6.73 -6.10 5.10
N LEU A 174 7.74 -6.91 4.79
CA LEU A 174 8.55 -6.74 3.58
C LEU A 174 7.69 -6.88 2.31
N GLY A 175 6.78 -7.86 2.28
CA GLY A 175 5.85 -8.06 1.16
C GLY A 175 4.97 -6.84 0.92
N ILE A 176 4.42 -6.24 1.98
CA ILE A 176 3.60 -5.03 1.92
C ILE A 176 4.39 -3.86 1.33
N THR A 177 5.58 -3.57 1.88
CA THR A 177 6.41 -2.45 1.41
C THR A 177 6.80 -2.57 -0.05
N ILE A 178 7.09 -3.80 -0.51
CA ILE A 178 7.45 -4.05 -1.92
C ILE A 178 6.24 -3.82 -2.84
N VAL A 179 5.04 -4.24 -2.46
CA VAL A 179 3.84 -4.01 -3.28
C VAL A 179 3.46 -2.54 -3.31
N ASP A 180 3.58 -1.83 -2.18
CA ASP A 180 3.10 -0.45 -2.08
C ASP A 180 4.05 0.59 -2.69
N GLY A 181 5.34 0.27 -2.89
CA GLY A 181 6.23 1.31 -3.41
C GLY A 181 7.55 0.90 -4.04
N MET A 182 7.94 -0.39 -4.02
CA MET A 182 9.24 -0.79 -4.59
C MET A 182 9.18 -1.18 -6.08
N GLY A 183 8.07 -0.94 -6.76
CA GLY A 183 7.92 -1.20 -8.20
C GLY A 183 7.95 -2.67 -8.62
N MET A 184 7.96 -3.61 -7.66
CA MET A 184 8.02 -5.05 -7.90
C MET A 184 6.84 -5.80 -7.25
N PRO A 185 5.59 -5.48 -7.57
CA PRO A 185 4.44 -6.00 -6.81
C PRO A 185 4.38 -7.53 -6.77
N MET A 186 4.75 -8.22 -7.83
CA MET A 186 4.75 -9.68 -7.87
C MET A 186 5.72 -10.31 -6.86
N LYS A 187 6.87 -9.66 -6.59
CA LYS A 187 7.83 -10.12 -5.57
C LYS A 187 7.23 -10.01 -4.17
N GLY A 188 6.57 -8.88 -3.88
CA GLY A 188 5.90 -8.69 -2.59
C GLY A 188 4.74 -9.66 -2.40
N ILE A 189 3.90 -9.87 -3.42
CA ILE A 189 2.80 -10.85 -3.39
C ILE A 189 3.34 -12.26 -3.15
N ALA A 190 4.46 -12.65 -3.77
CA ALA A 190 5.07 -13.96 -3.56
C ALA A 190 5.48 -14.20 -2.10
N LEU A 191 6.04 -13.17 -1.42
CA LEU A 191 6.35 -13.23 0.02
C LEU A 191 5.09 -13.46 0.86
N LEU A 192 4.02 -12.71 0.59
CA LEU A 192 2.74 -12.85 1.30
C LEU A 192 2.10 -14.22 1.05
N MET A 193 2.19 -14.74 -0.18
CA MET A 193 1.71 -16.08 -0.53
C MET A 193 2.50 -17.20 0.17
N ASP A 194 3.83 -17.05 0.35
CA ASP A 194 4.64 -17.99 1.15
C ASP A 194 4.16 -18.02 2.61
N VAL A 195 3.83 -16.86 3.19
CA VAL A 195 3.29 -16.79 4.55
C VAL A 195 1.95 -17.52 4.65
N VAL A 196 0.98 -17.23 3.79
CA VAL A 196 -0.36 -17.87 3.88
C VAL A 196 -0.35 -19.34 3.45
N LYS A 197 0.67 -19.78 2.72
CA LYS A 197 0.88 -21.22 2.42
C LYS A 197 1.30 -22.00 3.68
N LYS A 198 2.10 -21.40 4.55
CA LYS A 198 2.57 -21.99 5.82
C LYS A 198 1.55 -21.80 6.93
N ASP A 199 0.93 -20.64 7.01
CA ASP A 199 -0.12 -20.30 7.96
C ASP A 199 -1.32 -19.66 7.22
N PRO A 200 -2.29 -20.49 6.76
CA PRO A 200 -3.49 -20.00 6.07
C PRO A 200 -4.34 -19.04 6.92
N LYS A 201 -4.15 -19.05 8.24
CA LYS A 201 -4.88 -18.19 9.19
C LYS A 201 -4.16 -16.89 9.52
N ASN A 202 -3.02 -16.59 8.92
CA ASN A 202 -2.30 -15.34 9.15
C ASN A 202 -3.15 -14.14 8.71
N LEU A 203 -3.67 -13.40 9.70
CA LEU A 203 -4.60 -12.29 9.46
C LEU A 203 -3.97 -11.16 8.67
N LYS A 204 -2.73 -10.76 9.02
CA LYS A 204 -2.03 -9.63 8.39
C LYS A 204 -1.73 -9.92 6.91
N ALA A 205 -1.23 -11.13 6.61
CA ALA A 205 -0.94 -11.51 5.24
C ALA A 205 -2.22 -11.67 4.39
N ASN A 206 -3.29 -12.27 4.94
CA ASN A 206 -4.57 -12.34 4.23
C ASN A 206 -5.19 -10.96 4.00
N MET A 207 -5.12 -10.04 4.99
CA MET A 207 -5.59 -8.66 4.83
C MET A 207 -4.85 -7.96 3.68
N SER A 208 -3.52 -8.05 3.68
CA SER A 208 -2.69 -7.43 2.64
C SER A 208 -2.98 -8.02 1.25
N LEU A 209 -3.05 -9.35 1.12
CA LEU A 209 -3.41 -9.99 -0.15
C LEU A 209 -4.81 -9.61 -0.62
N GLY A 210 -5.77 -9.46 0.30
CA GLY A 210 -7.13 -9.02 0.00
C GLY A 210 -7.18 -7.59 -0.52
N THR A 211 -6.51 -6.65 0.15
CA THR A 211 -6.44 -5.25 -0.27
C THR A 211 -5.71 -5.10 -1.60
N PHE A 212 -4.63 -5.82 -1.84
CA PHE A 212 -3.94 -5.85 -3.13
C PHE A 212 -4.81 -6.46 -4.24
N ALA A 213 -5.60 -7.48 -3.92
CA ALA A 213 -6.55 -8.04 -4.88
C ALA A 213 -7.63 -7.02 -5.28
N ILE A 214 -8.13 -6.17 -4.35
CA ILE A 214 -9.00 -5.04 -4.69
C ILE A 214 -8.29 -4.05 -5.61
N LYS A 215 -7.09 -3.58 -5.24
CA LYS A 215 -6.31 -2.62 -6.03
C LYS A 215 -6.05 -3.10 -7.46
N SER A 216 -5.94 -4.42 -7.67
CA SER A 216 -5.69 -5.05 -8.98
C SER A 216 -6.95 -5.56 -9.69
N GLY A 217 -8.15 -5.28 -9.18
CA GLY A 217 -9.41 -5.70 -9.78
C GLY A 217 -9.73 -7.21 -9.63
N GLN A 218 -8.99 -7.94 -8.79
CA GLN A 218 -9.20 -9.37 -8.57
C GLN A 218 -10.20 -9.61 -7.42
N PHE A 219 -11.42 -9.09 -7.57
CA PHE A 219 -12.42 -8.99 -6.50
C PHE A 219 -12.83 -10.34 -5.91
N ASP A 220 -12.94 -11.41 -6.70
CA ASP A 220 -13.26 -12.75 -6.18
C ASP A 220 -12.17 -13.28 -5.24
N LYS A 221 -10.90 -13.01 -5.55
CA LYS A 221 -9.78 -13.34 -4.65
C LYS A 221 -9.83 -12.50 -3.37
N ALA A 222 -10.17 -11.22 -3.47
CA ALA A 222 -10.35 -10.35 -2.33
C ALA A 222 -11.45 -10.89 -1.39
N ILE A 223 -12.61 -11.24 -1.92
CA ILE A 223 -13.72 -11.85 -1.18
C ILE A 223 -13.26 -13.10 -0.43
N THR A 224 -12.53 -13.99 -1.10
CA THR A 224 -12.00 -15.21 -0.46
C THR A 224 -11.11 -14.88 0.73
N ARG A 225 -10.20 -13.89 0.60
CA ARG A 225 -9.28 -13.48 1.67
C ARG A 225 -10.02 -12.84 2.86
N PHE A 226 -10.96 -11.94 2.61
CA PHE A 226 -11.71 -11.29 3.68
C PHE A 226 -12.65 -12.27 4.40
N ASN A 227 -13.27 -13.21 3.70
CA ASN A 227 -14.05 -14.27 4.33
C ASN A 227 -13.18 -15.16 5.23
N THR A 228 -11.92 -15.45 4.82
CA THR A 228 -10.98 -16.17 5.68
C THR A 228 -10.70 -15.40 6.97
N ILE A 229 -10.49 -14.09 6.89
CA ILE A 229 -10.26 -13.23 8.06
C ILE A 229 -11.49 -13.22 8.97
N ILE A 230 -12.67 -13.00 8.39
CA ILE A 230 -13.95 -12.92 9.12
C ILE A 230 -14.24 -14.22 9.86
N ALA A 231 -13.95 -15.37 9.27
CA ALA A 231 -14.12 -16.68 9.90
C ALA A 231 -13.21 -16.89 11.12
N ILE A 232 -12.05 -16.20 11.17
CA ILE A 232 -11.10 -16.29 12.30
C ILE A 232 -11.40 -15.21 13.35
N LYS A 233 -11.51 -13.97 12.89
CA LYS A 233 -11.72 -12.79 13.73
C LYS A 233 -12.49 -11.73 12.93
N PRO A 234 -13.81 -11.60 13.14
CA PRO A 234 -14.59 -10.54 12.53
C PRO A 234 -14.07 -9.16 12.95
N THR A 235 -13.72 -8.30 11.97
CA THR A 235 -13.26 -6.92 12.21
C THR A 235 -14.02 -5.94 11.33
N PRO A 236 -14.16 -4.66 11.75
CA PRO A 236 -14.77 -3.63 10.90
C PRO A 236 -14.13 -3.56 9.52
N ASP A 237 -12.79 -3.57 9.47
CA ASP A 237 -12.01 -3.43 8.24
C ASP A 237 -12.24 -4.61 7.30
N ALA A 238 -12.25 -5.86 7.82
CA ALA A 238 -12.48 -7.03 6.98
C ALA A 238 -13.85 -6.99 6.31
N TYR A 239 -14.90 -6.59 7.04
CA TYR A 239 -16.22 -6.41 6.47
C TYR A 239 -16.30 -5.22 5.51
N PHE A 240 -15.62 -4.13 5.81
CA PHE A 240 -15.57 -2.96 4.94
C PHE A 240 -14.95 -3.31 3.57
N TYR A 241 -13.78 -3.95 3.56
CA TYR A 241 -13.14 -4.37 2.32
C TYR A 241 -13.89 -5.48 1.59
N LEU A 242 -14.56 -6.38 2.32
CA LEU A 242 -15.45 -7.36 1.72
C LEU A 242 -16.62 -6.67 0.98
N ALA A 243 -17.22 -5.67 1.61
CA ALA A 243 -18.28 -4.86 1.01
C ALA A 243 -17.77 -4.13 -0.26
N THR A 244 -16.58 -3.53 -0.20
CA THR A 244 -15.95 -2.88 -1.36
C THR A 244 -15.74 -3.85 -2.52
N ALA A 245 -15.33 -5.09 -2.23
CA ALA A 245 -15.15 -6.10 -3.26
C ALA A 245 -16.49 -6.53 -3.89
N TYR A 246 -17.55 -6.70 -3.10
CA TYR A 246 -18.89 -6.99 -3.60
C TYR A 246 -19.47 -5.82 -4.41
N GLU A 247 -19.31 -4.59 -3.95
CA GLU A 247 -19.73 -3.37 -4.68
C GLU A 247 -19.07 -3.32 -6.07
N SER A 248 -17.78 -3.60 -6.13
CA SER A 248 -17.00 -3.59 -7.38
C SER A 248 -17.45 -4.68 -8.37
N LEU A 249 -18.08 -5.75 -7.90
CA LEU A 249 -18.71 -6.80 -8.72
C LEU A 249 -20.20 -6.53 -9.03
N GLY A 250 -20.75 -5.40 -8.59
CA GLY A 250 -22.18 -5.09 -8.74
C GLY A 250 -23.10 -5.93 -7.86
N LYS A 251 -22.55 -6.66 -6.88
CA LYS A 251 -23.32 -7.47 -5.91
C LYS A 251 -23.83 -6.56 -4.77
N ASN A 252 -24.77 -5.67 -5.12
CA ASN A 252 -25.17 -4.57 -4.24
C ASN A 252 -25.77 -5.05 -2.91
N GLU A 253 -26.54 -6.14 -2.90
CA GLU A 253 -27.15 -6.68 -1.65
C GLU A 253 -26.09 -7.23 -0.70
N ASP A 254 -25.13 -8.01 -1.22
CA ASP A 254 -24.01 -8.54 -0.42
C ASP A 254 -23.12 -7.40 0.10
N ALA A 255 -22.90 -6.36 -0.71
CA ALA A 255 -22.13 -5.17 -0.30
C ALA A 255 -22.82 -4.43 0.84
N ILE A 256 -24.14 -4.19 0.75
CA ILE A 256 -24.92 -3.53 1.80
C ILE A 256 -24.85 -4.33 3.12
N ASP A 257 -25.04 -5.65 3.08
CA ASP A 257 -24.96 -6.50 4.27
C ASP A 257 -23.58 -6.41 4.94
N ALA A 258 -22.52 -6.51 4.15
CA ALA A 258 -21.15 -6.41 4.66
C ALA A 258 -20.83 -5.00 5.20
N TYR A 259 -21.25 -3.92 4.55
CA TYR A 259 -21.10 -2.55 5.07
C TYR A 259 -21.82 -2.37 6.42
N LEU A 260 -23.05 -2.87 6.55
CA LEU A 260 -23.79 -2.78 7.81
C LEU A 260 -23.12 -3.57 8.93
N LYS A 261 -22.53 -4.74 8.64
CA LYS A 261 -21.74 -5.51 9.60
C LYS A 261 -20.47 -4.75 10.02
N SER A 262 -19.77 -4.11 9.09
CA SER A 262 -18.64 -3.23 9.40
C SER A 262 -19.06 -2.10 10.35
N LYS A 263 -20.13 -1.37 10.02
CA LYS A 263 -20.69 -0.30 10.86
C LYS A 263 -21.03 -0.77 12.27
N LYS A 264 -21.66 -1.95 12.41
CA LYS A 264 -22.05 -2.52 13.70
C LYS A 264 -20.84 -2.79 14.61
N LEU A 265 -19.68 -3.16 14.03
CA LEU A 265 -18.47 -3.46 14.77
C LEU A 265 -17.60 -2.23 15.04
N ALA A 266 -17.77 -1.16 14.27
CA ALA A 266 -16.97 0.04 14.36
C ALA A 266 -17.58 1.06 15.30
N ALA A 267 -16.86 1.43 16.37
CA ALA A 267 -17.21 2.58 17.22
C ALA A 267 -16.69 3.91 16.62
N ASN A 268 -16.92 4.15 15.30
CA ASN A 268 -16.41 5.30 14.57
C ASN A 268 -17.54 6.06 13.85
N PRO A 269 -17.95 7.26 14.34
CA PRO A 269 -19.04 8.02 13.74
C PRO A 269 -18.79 8.44 12.28
N LYS A 270 -17.53 8.75 11.90
CA LYS A 270 -17.20 9.13 10.53
C LYS A 270 -17.38 7.96 9.57
N LEU A 271 -16.90 6.76 9.96
CA LEU A 271 -17.08 5.55 9.18
C LEU A 271 -18.58 5.18 9.10
N SER A 272 -19.31 5.31 10.20
CA SER A 272 -20.76 5.06 10.23
C SER A 272 -21.51 5.93 9.23
N LYS A 273 -21.22 7.24 9.21
CA LYS A 273 -21.82 8.16 8.24
C LYS A 273 -21.46 7.79 6.80
N PHE A 274 -20.19 7.51 6.53
CA PHE A 274 -19.75 7.08 5.20
C PHE A 274 -20.51 5.82 4.73
N ILE A 275 -20.68 4.83 5.62
CA ILE A 275 -21.40 3.60 5.32
C ILE A 275 -22.89 3.89 5.06
N ASP A 276 -23.54 4.76 5.84
CA ASP A 276 -24.94 5.13 5.61
C ASP A 276 -25.14 5.75 4.23
N ASP A 277 -24.27 6.68 3.84
CA ASP A 277 -24.30 7.31 2.52
C ASP A 277 -24.10 6.26 1.40
N LYS A 278 -23.16 5.33 1.56
CA LYS A 278 -22.93 4.22 0.62
C LYS A 278 -24.11 3.28 0.49
N VAL A 279 -24.74 2.91 1.59
CA VAL A 279 -25.92 2.04 1.59
C VAL A 279 -27.10 2.70 0.86
N LEU A 280 -27.30 4.02 1.05
CA LEU A 280 -28.32 4.77 0.30
C LEU A 280 -28.02 4.79 -1.20
N GLU A 281 -26.77 5.04 -1.59
CA GLU A 281 -26.32 5.01 -2.99
C GLU A 281 -26.60 3.63 -3.64
N LEU A 282 -26.20 2.54 -2.97
CA LEU A 282 -26.36 1.18 -3.51
C LEU A 282 -27.84 0.76 -3.62
N LYS A 283 -28.70 1.22 -2.71
CA LYS A 283 -30.15 0.99 -2.81
C LYS A 283 -30.80 1.73 -3.97
N SER A 284 -30.27 2.88 -4.36
CA SER A 284 -30.81 3.67 -5.49
C SER A 284 -30.41 3.10 -6.88
N LYS A 285 -29.43 2.21 -6.94
CA LYS A 285 -28.95 1.55 -8.16
C LYS A 285 -29.69 0.24 -8.50
N LYS A 286 -30.83 -0.01 -7.84
CA LYS A 286 -31.70 -1.17 -8.16
C LYS A 286 -32.59 -0.94 -9.37
#